data_df603f9ed2a611112a4bdfd23366a872
#
_entry.id   df603f9ed2a611112a4bdfd23366a872
#
_cell.length_a   1.000
_cell.length_b   1.000
_cell.length_c   1.000
_cell.angle_alpha   90.00
_cell.angle_beta   90.00
_cell.angle_gamma   90.00
#
_symmetry.space_group_name_H-M   'P 1'
#
loop_
_entity.id
_entity.type
_entity.pdbx_description
1 polymer ?
#
loop_
_entity_poly.entity_id
_entity_poly.type
_entity_poly.pdbx_seq_one_letter_code
_entity_poly.pdbx_strand_id
1 'polypeptide(L)'
;MSDEKKTTETTVVEERVEWLTKENIKKILLIALAIILMLVFFQKIGVVFVYLKKFWDIIFPFVFGASFAFVVNVPMVQIENKFLGKKPFKGKRILAWFITLVLILAVIAGAMFIVIPQIVDTAKHVAANVQNIGSLSDIQAWLIQKFPQTESLIAKVDVSYKSLVEKAMDWVQKSGSQLLNSGVGVVSNIVSGVATFFIGFAFSVYVLFRKEALAVQGKKVLYALFPDHVNERILKVFSLSYKTFSNFIRGQVLEACILGLMFFITMTIFRLPYAILCAVLIAITALIPIFGAFLGGGISTLLILTVSPKLALIFMAMFLVLQQIEVKLIYPHVVGSSVGLPGIWVLFAITVGGELLGVAGMLIFVPLCSVLYALFREFVYNRLAERQVTPDKWAVKPPEAARGEPIKVVKPEEAKERLQKLKERKSRAAAAADEAQESIADVVDDVRDTPEE
;
A
#
# COMPACT_ATOMS: atom_id res chain seq x y z
N MET A 1 -54.01 19.06 61.66
CA MET A 1 -53.08 17.96 61.24
C MET A 1 -53.67 17.00 60.24
N SER A 2 -54.98 16.94 60.00
CA SER A 2 -55.59 16.05 58.98
C SER A 2 -55.75 16.71 57.60
N ASP A 3 -55.92 18.03 57.53
CA ASP A 3 -56.09 18.76 56.28
C ASP A 3 -54.79 19.04 55.53
N GLU A 4 -53.67 19.21 56.24
CA GLU A 4 -52.36 19.41 55.62
C GLU A 4 -51.83 18.12 54.90
N LYS A 5 -52.17 16.93 55.43
CA LYS A 5 -51.80 15.67 54.81
C LYS A 5 -52.58 15.38 53.53
N LYS A 6 -53.84 15.81 53.45
CA LYS A 6 -54.67 15.64 52.25
C LYS A 6 -54.26 16.56 51.12
N THR A 7 -53.81 17.79 51.43
CA THR A 7 -53.33 18.76 50.44
C THR A 7 -51.98 18.32 49.84
N THR A 8 -51.09 17.74 50.68
CA THR A 8 -49.78 17.24 50.20
C THR A 8 -49.89 15.98 49.30
N GLU A 9 -50.84 15.07 49.61
CA GLU A 9 -51.10 13.90 48.80
C GLU A 9 -51.73 14.24 47.43
N THR A 10 -52.65 15.22 47.39
CA THR A 10 -53.27 15.67 46.14
C THR A 10 -52.27 16.40 45.23
N THR A 11 -51.40 17.25 45.78
CA THR A 11 -50.37 17.93 44.97
C THR A 11 -49.33 16.96 44.43
N VAL A 12 -48.92 15.94 45.20
CA VAL A 12 -47.98 14.91 44.75
C VAL A 12 -48.60 14.00 43.66
N VAL A 13 -49.91 13.77 43.70
CA VAL A 13 -50.61 12.98 42.68
C VAL A 13 -50.84 13.80 41.44
N GLU A 14 -51.15 15.09 41.50
CA GLU A 14 -51.25 15.98 40.36
C GLU A 14 -49.89 16.18 39.66
N GLU A 15 -48.79 16.38 40.42
CA GLU A 15 -47.46 16.48 39.87
C GLU A 15 -47.03 15.17 39.16
N ARG A 16 -47.46 13.99 39.67
CA ARG A 16 -47.22 12.70 38.97
C ARG A 16 -48.03 12.57 37.69
N VAL A 17 -49.16 13.16 37.58
CA VAL A 17 -50.03 13.06 36.36
C VAL A 17 -49.55 14.00 35.29
N GLU A 18 -48.95 15.16 35.60
CA GLU A 18 -48.38 16.07 34.60
C GLU A 18 -47.19 15.47 33.84
N TRP A 19 -46.44 14.54 34.44
CA TRP A 19 -45.31 13.84 33.76
C TRP A 19 -45.81 12.77 32.79
N LEU A 20 -47.05 12.34 32.83
CA LEU A 20 -47.67 11.32 32.00
C LEU A 20 -48.49 11.91 30.83
N THR A 21 -48.09 13.06 30.31
CA THR A 21 -48.64 13.59 29.06
C THR A 21 -48.42 12.64 27.90
N LYS A 22 -49.36 12.54 26.95
CA LYS A 22 -49.26 11.68 25.76
C LYS A 22 -47.95 11.86 25.01
N GLU A 23 -47.37 13.06 25.02
CA GLU A 23 -46.05 13.35 24.42
C GLU A 23 -44.88 12.73 25.20
N ASN A 24 -44.92 12.79 26.52
CA ASN A 24 -43.87 12.21 27.37
C ASN A 24 -43.92 10.69 27.33
N ILE A 25 -45.12 10.10 27.30
CA ILE A 25 -45.27 8.65 27.11
C ILE A 25 -44.69 8.21 25.77
N LYS A 26 -44.96 8.94 24.65
CA LYS A 26 -44.34 8.65 23.36
C LYS A 26 -42.82 8.74 23.39
N LYS A 27 -42.25 9.74 24.05
CA LYS A 27 -40.78 9.89 24.19
C LYS A 27 -40.18 8.76 25.03
N ILE A 28 -40.82 8.41 26.15
CA ILE A 28 -40.38 7.28 27.00
C ILE A 28 -40.46 5.96 26.23
N LEU A 29 -41.49 5.73 25.47
CA LEU A 29 -41.69 4.54 24.66
C LEU A 29 -40.69 4.45 23.51
N LEU A 30 -40.32 5.61 22.91
CA LEU A 30 -39.30 5.71 21.89
C LEU A 30 -37.92 5.44 22.44
N ILE A 31 -37.61 5.96 23.64
CA ILE A 31 -36.37 5.71 24.36
C ILE A 31 -36.28 4.22 24.77
N ALA A 32 -37.34 3.66 25.31
CA ALA A 32 -37.40 2.24 25.67
C ALA A 32 -37.21 1.34 24.45
N LEU A 33 -37.86 1.67 23.34
CA LEU A 33 -37.69 0.96 22.07
C LEU A 33 -36.26 1.08 21.56
N ALA A 34 -35.63 2.26 21.63
CA ALA A 34 -34.25 2.47 21.25
C ALA A 34 -33.28 1.65 22.11
N ILE A 35 -33.53 1.59 23.43
CA ILE A 35 -32.72 0.77 24.37
C ILE A 35 -32.87 -0.71 24.04
N ILE A 36 -34.10 -1.19 23.80
CA ILE A 36 -34.35 -2.58 23.43
C ILE A 36 -33.67 -2.93 22.11
N LEU A 37 -33.78 -2.07 21.09
CA LEU A 37 -33.10 -2.25 19.81
C LEU A 37 -31.58 -2.26 19.98
N MET A 38 -31.04 -1.40 20.82
CA MET A 38 -29.62 -1.35 21.14
C MET A 38 -29.17 -2.65 21.86
N LEU A 39 -29.90 -3.15 22.83
CA LEU A 39 -29.62 -4.40 23.52
C LEU A 39 -29.68 -5.59 22.58
N VAL A 40 -30.71 -5.69 21.72
CA VAL A 40 -30.82 -6.76 20.70
C VAL A 40 -29.67 -6.67 19.69
N PHE A 41 -29.29 -5.46 19.28
CA PHE A 41 -28.16 -5.24 18.39
C PHE A 41 -26.85 -5.76 19.03
N PHE A 42 -26.56 -5.40 20.29
CA PHE A 42 -25.35 -5.88 20.98
C PHE A 42 -25.38 -7.39 21.24
N GLN A 43 -26.54 -7.98 21.57
CA GLN A 43 -26.66 -9.44 21.70
C GLN A 43 -26.45 -10.19 20.38
N LYS A 44 -26.82 -9.58 19.25
CA LYS A 44 -26.72 -10.16 17.90
C LYS A 44 -25.51 -9.69 17.11
N ILE A 45 -24.60 -8.92 17.72
CA ILE A 45 -23.46 -8.35 17.04
C ILE A 45 -22.56 -9.41 16.40
N GLY A 46 -22.43 -10.59 17.02
CA GLY A 46 -21.72 -11.74 16.47
C GLY A 46 -22.32 -12.23 15.13
N VAL A 47 -23.65 -12.21 15.03
CA VAL A 47 -24.36 -12.59 13.80
C VAL A 47 -24.09 -11.57 12.68
N VAL A 48 -24.06 -10.27 13.02
CA VAL A 48 -23.72 -9.20 12.07
C VAL A 48 -22.30 -9.42 11.52
N PHE A 49 -21.33 -9.73 12.38
CA PHE A 49 -19.95 -10.03 11.94
C PHE A 49 -19.88 -11.25 11.03
N VAL A 50 -20.67 -12.31 11.28
CA VAL A 50 -20.72 -13.49 10.41
C VAL A 50 -21.25 -13.12 9.02
N TYR A 51 -22.32 -12.30 8.93
CA TYR A 51 -22.85 -11.85 7.64
C TYR A 51 -21.90 -10.88 6.92
N LEU A 52 -21.24 -9.97 7.67
CA LEU A 52 -20.21 -9.08 7.12
C LEU A 52 -19.04 -9.88 6.54
N LYS A 53 -18.59 -10.93 7.24
CA LYS A 53 -17.54 -11.83 6.75
C LYS A 53 -17.97 -12.55 5.48
N LYS A 54 -19.18 -13.13 5.43
CA LYS A 54 -19.72 -13.77 4.22
C LYS A 54 -19.81 -12.78 3.05
N PHE A 55 -20.27 -11.58 3.30
CA PHE A 55 -20.31 -10.51 2.29
C PHE A 55 -18.91 -10.15 1.77
N TRP A 56 -17.95 -10.05 2.70
CA TRP A 56 -16.54 -9.82 2.34
C TRP A 56 -15.98 -10.94 1.49
N ASP A 57 -16.22 -12.21 1.87
CA ASP A 57 -15.73 -13.38 1.14
C ASP A 57 -16.28 -13.43 -0.31
N ILE A 58 -17.51 -12.97 -0.52
CA ILE A 58 -18.13 -12.88 -1.86
C ILE A 58 -17.50 -11.75 -2.69
N ILE A 59 -17.19 -10.61 -2.08
CA ILE A 59 -16.66 -9.43 -2.76
C ILE A 59 -15.14 -9.53 -2.97
N PHE A 60 -14.45 -10.25 -2.11
CA PHE A 60 -12.98 -10.35 -2.10
C PHE A 60 -12.38 -10.70 -3.47
N PRO A 61 -12.88 -11.67 -4.27
CA PRO A 61 -12.35 -11.96 -5.59
C PRO A 61 -12.38 -10.75 -6.54
N PHE A 62 -13.42 -9.92 -6.45
CA PHE A 62 -13.57 -8.72 -7.28
C PHE A 62 -12.63 -7.59 -6.83
N VAL A 63 -12.47 -7.40 -5.52
CA VAL A 63 -11.49 -6.45 -4.96
C VAL A 63 -10.07 -6.87 -5.34
N PHE A 64 -9.76 -8.15 -5.19
CA PHE A 64 -8.50 -8.74 -5.62
C PHE A 64 -8.27 -8.52 -7.12
N GLY A 65 -9.27 -8.85 -7.96
CA GLY A 65 -9.20 -8.67 -9.41
C GLY A 65 -9.04 -7.20 -9.83
N ALA A 66 -9.73 -6.27 -9.17
CA ALA A 66 -9.56 -4.84 -9.40
C ALA A 66 -8.15 -4.36 -9.02
N SER A 67 -7.62 -4.81 -7.89
CA SER A 67 -6.26 -4.50 -7.44
C SER A 67 -5.22 -5.08 -8.40
N PHE A 68 -5.41 -6.31 -8.84
CA PHE A 68 -4.55 -6.96 -9.82
C PHE A 68 -4.61 -6.23 -11.18
N ALA A 69 -5.80 -5.85 -11.65
CA ALA A 69 -5.98 -5.03 -12.84
C ALA A 69 -5.22 -3.70 -12.72
N PHE A 70 -5.26 -3.06 -11.56
CA PHE A 70 -4.56 -1.82 -11.30
C PHE A 70 -3.03 -1.99 -11.40
N VAL A 71 -2.49 -3.02 -10.75
CA VAL A 71 -1.04 -3.33 -10.78
C VAL A 71 -0.58 -3.61 -12.21
N VAL A 72 -1.29 -4.47 -12.94
CA VAL A 72 -0.99 -4.83 -14.33
C VAL A 72 -1.15 -3.62 -15.28
N ASN A 73 -2.11 -2.73 -15.02
CA ASN A 73 -2.33 -1.53 -15.83
C ASN A 73 -1.12 -0.58 -15.83
N VAL A 74 -0.33 -0.56 -14.76
CA VAL A 74 0.84 0.34 -14.64
C VAL A 74 1.89 0.06 -15.73
N PRO A 75 2.44 -1.16 -15.88
CA PRO A 75 3.36 -1.49 -16.97
C PRO A 75 2.64 -1.56 -18.32
N MET A 76 1.40 -2.02 -18.37
CA MET A 76 0.62 -2.11 -19.60
C MET A 76 0.46 -0.76 -20.31
N VAL A 77 0.14 0.31 -19.59
CA VAL A 77 0.02 1.67 -20.14
C VAL A 77 1.37 2.18 -20.67
N GLN A 78 2.47 1.81 -20.02
CA GLN A 78 3.81 2.17 -20.52
C GLN A 78 4.12 1.44 -21.84
N ILE A 79 3.82 0.15 -21.91
CA ILE A 79 4.00 -0.65 -23.12
C ILE A 79 3.07 -0.12 -24.23
N GLU A 80 1.81 0.13 -23.92
CA GLU A 80 0.82 0.65 -24.87
C GLU A 80 1.25 1.98 -25.49
N ASN A 81 1.77 2.90 -24.68
CA ASN A 81 2.07 4.26 -25.14
C ASN A 81 3.51 4.44 -25.66
N LYS A 82 4.48 3.71 -25.09
CA LYS A 82 5.91 3.90 -25.36
C LYS A 82 6.45 2.91 -26.38
N PHE A 83 6.05 1.62 -26.31
CA PHE A 83 6.52 0.59 -27.23
C PHE A 83 5.66 0.44 -28.47
N LEU A 84 4.32 0.44 -28.31
CA LEU A 84 3.41 0.27 -29.43
C LEU A 84 3.07 1.58 -30.18
N GLY A 85 3.73 2.68 -29.76
CA GLY A 85 3.59 3.99 -30.39
C GLY A 85 2.26 4.69 -30.10
N LYS A 86 2.09 5.92 -30.63
CA LYS A 86 0.88 6.72 -30.39
C LYS A 86 -0.28 6.40 -31.36
N LYS A 87 0.00 5.71 -32.47
CA LYS A 87 -1.04 5.40 -33.47
C LYS A 87 -2.01 4.33 -32.96
N PRO A 88 -3.33 4.58 -32.95
CA PRO A 88 -4.32 3.58 -32.58
C PRO A 88 -4.44 2.52 -33.70
N PHE A 89 -4.39 1.25 -33.34
CA PHE A 89 -4.75 0.12 -34.21
C PHE A 89 -5.66 -0.85 -33.47
N LYS A 90 -6.51 -1.56 -34.24
CA LYS A 90 -7.42 -2.56 -33.66
C LYS A 90 -6.59 -3.66 -32.98
N GLY A 91 -6.80 -3.86 -31.66
CA GLY A 91 -6.06 -4.89 -30.89
C GLY A 91 -4.82 -4.39 -30.14
N LYS A 92 -4.43 -3.11 -30.25
CA LYS A 92 -3.29 -2.53 -29.52
C LYS A 92 -3.31 -2.85 -28.02
N ARG A 93 -4.47 -2.73 -27.38
CA ARG A 93 -4.66 -3.01 -25.97
C ARG A 93 -4.51 -4.49 -25.63
N ILE A 94 -5.03 -5.38 -26.48
CA ILE A 94 -4.89 -6.82 -26.30
C ILE A 94 -3.41 -7.20 -26.39
N LEU A 95 -2.70 -6.66 -27.38
CA LEU A 95 -1.26 -6.89 -27.54
C LEU A 95 -0.45 -6.34 -26.34
N ALA A 96 -0.75 -5.12 -25.89
CA ALA A 96 -0.11 -4.54 -24.70
C ALA A 96 -0.35 -5.38 -23.44
N TRP A 97 -1.58 -5.85 -23.24
CA TRP A 97 -1.93 -6.74 -22.15
C TRP A 97 -1.17 -8.07 -22.22
N PHE A 98 -1.15 -8.70 -23.39
CA PHE A 98 -0.46 -9.97 -23.58
C PHE A 98 1.05 -9.85 -23.34
N ILE A 99 1.69 -8.81 -23.89
CA ILE A 99 3.12 -8.53 -23.67
C ILE A 99 3.37 -8.27 -22.17
N THR A 100 2.51 -7.51 -21.50
CA THR A 100 2.64 -7.25 -20.07
C THR A 100 2.54 -8.53 -19.24
N LEU A 101 1.55 -9.38 -19.58
CA LEU A 101 1.34 -10.65 -18.88
C LEU A 101 2.55 -11.59 -19.08
N VAL A 102 3.01 -11.73 -20.32
CA VAL A 102 4.20 -12.55 -20.66
C VAL A 102 5.43 -12.00 -19.93
N LEU A 103 5.61 -10.69 -19.88
CA LEU A 103 6.73 -10.07 -19.17
C LEU A 103 6.69 -10.38 -17.66
N ILE A 104 5.53 -10.22 -17.03
CA ILE A 104 5.35 -10.54 -15.60
C ILE A 104 5.62 -12.02 -15.33
N LEU A 105 5.04 -12.90 -16.15
CA LEU A 105 5.26 -14.34 -16.03
C LEU A 105 6.72 -14.72 -16.29
N ALA A 106 7.39 -14.11 -17.26
CA ALA A 106 8.80 -14.35 -17.55
C ALA A 106 9.70 -13.91 -16.37
N VAL A 107 9.40 -12.78 -15.74
CA VAL A 107 10.12 -12.33 -14.53
C VAL A 107 9.92 -13.31 -13.38
N ILE A 108 8.68 -13.74 -13.12
CA ILE A 108 8.37 -14.70 -12.05
C ILE A 108 9.02 -16.06 -12.36
N ALA A 109 8.86 -16.57 -13.57
CA ALA A 109 9.45 -17.84 -13.98
C ALA A 109 10.98 -17.81 -13.93
N GLY A 110 11.59 -16.72 -14.38
CA GLY A 110 13.04 -16.51 -14.30
C GLY A 110 13.54 -16.49 -12.85
N ALA A 111 12.83 -15.77 -11.96
CA ALA A 111 13.15 -15.77 -10.55
C ALA A 111 13.02 -17.17 -9.93
N MET A 112 11.93 -17.89 -10.21
CA MET A 112 11.71 -19.26 -9.73
C MET A 112 12.77 -20.23 -10.26
N PHE A 113 13.12 -20.12 -11.54
CA PHE A 113 14.15 -20.95 -12.16
C PHE A 113 15.54 -20.77 -11.53
N ILE A 114 15.84 -19.55 -11.07
CA ILE A 114 17.10 -19.26 -10.37
C ILE A 114 17.03 -19.69 -8.91
N VAL A 115 15.93 -19.37 -8.23
CA VAL A 115 15.80 -19.51 -6.77
C VAL A 115 15.59 -20.98 -6.37
N ILE A 116 14.71 -21.71 -7.07
CA ILE A 116 14.36 -23.09 -6.65
C ILE A 116 15.57 -24.04 -6.67
N PRO A 117 16.38 -24.15 -7.73
CA PRO A 117 17.55 -25.03 -7.75
C PRO A 117 18.54 -24.68 -6.64
N GLN A 118 18.79 -23.38 -6.44
CA GLN A 118 19.74 -22.93 -5.42
C GLN A 118 19.25 -23.20 -3.99
N ILE A 119 17.94 -23.07 -3.72
CA ILE A 119 17.36 -23.48 -2.43
C ILE A 119 17.55 -24.96 -2.21
N VAL A 120 17.25 -25.80 -3.22
CA VAL A 120 17.38 -27.26 -3.13
C VAL A 120 18.82 -27.65 -2.89
N ASP A 121 19.78 -27.06 -3.60
CA ASP A 121 21.20 -27.35 -3.44
C ASP A 121 21.71 -26.84 -2.07
N THR A 122 21.28 -25.66 -1.63
CA THR A 122 21.59 -25.16 -0.28
C THR A 122 21.02 -26.09 0.79
N ALA A 123 19.79 -26.55 0.64
CA ALA A 123 19.18 -27.51 1.60
C ALA A 123 19.96 -28.83 1.66
N LYS A 124 20.43 -29.35 0.52
CA LYS A 124 21.30 -30.53 0.47
C LYS A 124 22.66 -30.27 1.15
N HIS A 125 23.27 -29.12 0.90
CA HIS A 125 24.54 -28.73 1.54
C HIS A 125 24.38 -28.57 3.05
N VAL A 126 23.29 -27.96 3.51
CA VAL A 126 22.97 -27.83 4.93
C VAL A 126 22.76 -29.21 5.54
N ALA A 127 21.95 -30.07 4.92
CA ALA A 127 21.70 -31.42 5.42
C ALA A 127 22.97 -32.29 5.49
N ALA A 128 23.88 -32.15 4.50
CA ALA A 128 25.15 -32.88 4.46
C ALA A 128 26.18 -32.34 5.47
N ASN A 129 26.18 -31.04 5.74
CA ASN A 129 27.18 -30.37 6.54
C ASN A 129 26.73 -29.97 7.95
N VAL A 130 25.49 -30.33 8.36
CA VAL A 130 24.98 -30.01 9.71
C VAL A 130 25.92 -30.49 10.83
N GLN A 131 26.65 -31.59 10.59
CA GLN A 131 27.65 -32.13 11.54
C GLN A 131 29.00 -31.41 11.46
N ASN A 132 29.30 -30.71 10.35
CA ASN A 132 30.57 -30.07 10.08
C ASN A 132 30.50 -28.53 10.02
N ILE A 133 29.32 -27.95 10.25
CA ILE A 133 29.21 -26.48 10.31
C ILE A 133 30.02 -26.01 11.52
N GLY A 134 31.14 -25.36 11.24
CA GLY A 134 32.07 -24.83 12.26
C GLY A 134 31.28 -24.12 13.36
N SER A 135 31.55 -24.55 14.59
CA SER A 135 30.82 -24.04 15.75
C SER A 135 30.98 -22.52 15.88
N LEU A 136 30.04 -21.86 16.50
CA LEU A 136 30.20 -20.43 16.89
C LEU A 136 31.55 -20.23 17.63
N SER A 137 32.08 -21.27 18.24
CA SER A 137 33.42 -21.29 18.81
C SER A 137 34.51 -20.90 17.81
N ASP A 138 34.38 -21.22 16.53
CA ASP A 138 35.38 -20.80 15.51
C ASP A 138 35.25 -19.32 15.17
N ILE A 139 34.02 -18.77 15.19
CA ILE A 139 33.77 -17.34 15.07
C ILE A 139 34.25 -16.62 16.32
N GLN A 140 33.95 -17.13 17.49
CA GLN A 140 34.39 -16.59 18.77
C GLN A 140 35.94 -16.60 18.83
N ALA A 141 36.56 -17.72 18.50
CA ALA A 141 38.02 -17.81 18.45
C ALA A 141 38.64 -16.82 17.46
N TRP A 142 38.09 -16.68 16.26
CA TRP A 142 38.53 -15.72 15.27
C TRP A 142 38.33 -14.27 15.71
N LEU A 143 37.17 -13.93 16.32
CA LEU A 143 36.88 -12.60 16.84
C LEU A 143 37.77 -12.25 18.03
N ILE A 144 37.98 -13.16 18.96
CA ILE A 144 38.88 -13.00 20.10
C ILE A 144 40.34 -12.83 19.63
N GLN A 145 40.76 -13.59 18.62
CA GLN A 145 42.08 -13.48 18.03
C GLN A 145 42.30 -12.12 17.33
N LYS A 146 41.28 -11.58 16.66
CA LYS A 146 41.37 -10.29 15.94
C LYS A 146 41.11 -9.08 16.85
N PHE A 147 40.23 -9.25 17.83
CA PHE A 147 39.79 -8.19 18.75
C PHE A 147 39.75 -8.69 20.19
N PRO A 148 40.91 -8.79 20.88
CA PRO A 148 40.99 -9.34 22.23
C PRO A 148 40.11 -8.61 23.24
N GLN A 149 39.81 -7.32 23.03
CA GLN A 149 38.97 -6.50 23.91
C GLN A 149 37.49 -6.90 23.92
N THR A 150 37.04 -7.74 22.98
CA THR A 150 35.64 -8.18 22.88
C THR A 150 35.35 -9.51 23.58
N GLU A 151 36.33 -10.13 24.20
CA GLU A 151 36.24 -11.42 24.89
C GLU A 151 35.14 -11.42 25.97
N SER A 152 35.04 -10.35 26.78
CA SER A 152 34.04 -10.22 27.82
C SER A 152 32.58 -10.02 27.29
N LEU A 153 32.44 -9.46 26.09
CA LEU A 153 31.17 -9.27 25.43
C LEU A 153 30.72 -10.54 24.71
N ILE A 154 31.65 -11.23 24.08
CA ILE A 154 31.40 -12.46 23.33
C ILE A 154 31.05 -13.63 24.26
N ALA A 155 31.70 -13.72 25.42
CA ALA A 155 31.43 -14.74 26.43
C ALA A 155 30.04 -14.64 27.05
N LYS A 156 29.39 -13.45 27.00
CA LYS A 156 28.02 -13.26 27.47
C LYS A 156 26.93 -13.64 26.43
N VAL A 157 27.31 -13.82 25.19
CA VAL A 157 26.40 -14.23 24.12
C VAL A 157 26.50 -15.73 23.94
N ASP A 158 25.95 -16.47 24.90
CA ASP A 158 25.77 -17.93 24.80
C ASP A 158 24.57 -18.26 23.84
N VAL A 159 24.76 -17.84 22.60
CA VAL A 159 23.81 -18.21 21.54
C VAL A 159 24.28 -19.54 20.97
N SER A 160 23.68 -20.61 21.43
CA SER A 160 23.90 -21.92 20.85
C SER A 160 23.41 -21.90 19.39
N TYR A 161 24.33 -21.67 18.45
CA TYR A 161 24.07 -21.72 16.99
C TYR A 161 23.31 -23.00 16.63
N LYS A 162 23.66 -24.11 17.31
CA LYS A 162 22.97 -25.40 17.15
C LYS A 162 21.48 -25.26 17.43
N SER A 163 21.11 -24.54 18.49
CA SER A 163 19.70 -24.31 18.83
C SER A 163 18.96 -23.39 17.85
N LEU A 164 19.66 -22.44 17.22
CA LEU A 164 19.09 -21.59 16.18
C LEU A 164 18.88 -22.35 14.87
N VAL A 165 19.88 -23.15 14.46
CA VAL A 165 19.76 -24.04 13.29
C VAL A 165 18.71 -25.11 13.52
N GLU A 166 18.67 -25.74 14.69
CA GLU A 166 17.64 -26.71 15.07
C GLU A 166 16.24 -26.08 15.04
N LYS A 167 16.06 -24.88 15.60
CA LYS A 167 14.79 -24.17 15.54
C LYS A 167 14.39 -23.76 14.11
N ALA A 168 15.35 -23.33 13.30
CA ALA A 168 15.10 -22.99 11.90
C ALA A 168 14.74 -24.26 11.10
N MET A 169 15.47 -25.38 11.31
CA MET A 169 15.16 -26.67 10.68
C MET A 169 13.84 -27.25 11.17
N ASP A 170 13.54 -27.15 12.46
CA ASP A 170 12.25 -27.56 13.05
C ASP A 170 11.10 -26.73 12.49
N TRP A 171 11.31 -25.42 12.30
CA TRP A 171 10.34 -24.55 11.64
C TRP A 171 10.13 -24.92 10.17
N VAL A 172 11.18 -25.15 9.40
CA VAL A 172 11.10 -25.61 8.00
C VAL A 172 10.43 -26.97 7.91
N GLN A 173 10.80 -27.91 8.79
CA GLN A 173 10.27 -29.26 8.82
C GLN A 173 8.79 -29.27 9.27
N LYS A 174 8.43 -28.48 10.29
CA LYS A 174 7.04 -28.30 10.74
C LYS A 174 6.20 -27.61 9.68
N SER A 175 6.72 -26.54 9.06
CA SER A 175 6.01 -25.85 7.98
C SER A 175 5.89 -26.73 6.73
N GLY A 176 6.92 -27.46 6.37
CA GLY A 176 6.91 -28.43 5.26
C GLY A 176 6.00 -29.62 5.52
N SER A 177 6.04 -30.20 6.73
CA SER A 177 5.17 -31.33 7.10
C SER A 177 3.71 -30.90 7.29
N GLN A 178 3.45 -29.68 7.77
CA GLN A 178 2.09 -29.13 7.79
C GLN A 178 1.52 -28.95 6.38
N LEU A 179 2.35 -28.52 5.42
CA LEU A 179 1.95 -28.46 4.01
C LEU A 179 1.67 -29.87 3.43
N LEU A 180 2.43 -30.89 3.81
CA LEU A 180 2.26 -32.25 3.32
C LEU A 180 1.14 -33.02 4.04
N ASN A 181 1.02 -32.88 5.37
CA ASN A 181 0.03 -33.61 6.18
C ASN A 181 -1.38 -33.02 6.14
N SER A 182 -1.52 -31.76 5.71
CA SER A 182 -2.83 -31.12 5.49
C SER A 182 -3.47 -31.49 4.14
N GLY A 183 -3.07 -32.59 3.51
CA GLY A 183 -3.41 -32.95 2.12
C GLY A 183 -4.89 -32.73 1.74
N VAL A 184 -5.84 -33.02 2.61
CA VAL A 184 -7.27 -32.80 2.35
C VAL A 184 -7.65 -31.32 2.57
N GLY A 185 -7.13 -30.68 3.61
CA GLY A 185 -7.36 -29.26 3.88
C GLY A 185 -6.65 -28.35 2.87
N VAL A 186 -5.44 -28.75 2.44
CA VAL A 186 -4.67 -28.02 1.40
C VAL A 186 -5.39 -28.11 0.06
N VAL A 187 -5.91 -29.28 -0.34
CA VAL A 187 -6.67 -29.41 -1.59
C VAL A 187 -7.92 -28.52 -1.57
N SER A 188 -8.68 -28.49 -0.47
CA SER A 188 -9.85 -27.60 -0.35
C SER A 188 -9.46 -26.12 -0.38
N ASN A 189 -8.40 -25.74 0.31
CA ASN A 189 -7.89 -24.35 0.32
C ASN A 189 -7.27 -23.97 -1.02
N ILE A 190 -6.59 -24.88 -1.71
CA ILE A 190 -6.08 -24.67 -3.06
C ILE A 190 -7.25 -24.50 -4.04
N VAL A 191 -8.26 -25.37 -3.99
CA VAL A 191 -9.42 -25.28 -4.89
C VAL A 191 -10.17 -23.96 -4.69
N SER A 192 -10.43 -23.54 -3.45
CA SER A 192 -11.07 -22.26 -3.17
C SER A 192 -10.18 -21.07 -3.54
N GLY A 193 -8.88 -21.14 -3.28
CA GLY A 193 -7.91 -20.13 -3.69
C GLY A 193 -7.78 -20.01 -5.20
N VAL A 194 -7.75 -21.15 -5.91
CA VAL A 194 -7.72 -21.22 -7.37
C VAL A 194 -9.00 -20.62 -7.96
N ALA A 195 -10.18 -20.98 -7.43
CA ALA A 195 -11.44 -20.39 -7.88
C ALA A 195 -11.47 -18.87 -7.68
N THR A 196 -11.06 -18.38 -6.49
CA THR A 196 -10.93 -16.95 -6.19
C THR A 196 -9.97 -16.25 -7.15
N PHE A 197 -8.81 -16.88 -7.42
CA PHE A 197 -7.84 -16.36 -8.37
C PHE A 197 -8.42 -16.26 -9.79
N PHE A 198 -9.06 -17.32 -10.31
CA PHE A 198 -9.63 -17.31 -11.65
C PHE A 198 -10.75 -16.28 -11.80
N ILE A 199 -11.64 -16.15 -10.82
CA ILE A 199 -12.70 -15.12 -10.81
C ILE A 199 -12.05 -13.73 -10.81
N GLY A 200 -11.10 -13.49 -9.91
CA GLY A 200 -10.38 -12.21 -9.83
C GLY A 200 -9.59 -11.90 -11.10
N PHE A 201 -8.91 -12.88 -11.66
CA PHE A 201 -8.16 -12.73 -12.91
C PHE A 201 -9.10 -12.40 -14.10
N ALA A 202 -10.19 -13.15 -14.27
CA ALA A 202 -11.19 -12.87 -15.31
C ALA A 202 -11.79 -11.47 -15.14
N PHE A 203 -12.12 -11.08 -13.90
CA PHE A 203 -12.58 -9.74 -13.60
C PHE A 203 -11.54 -8.66 -13.91
N SER A 204 -10.28 -8.91 -13.58
CA SER A 204 -9.15 -8.03 -13.91
C SER A 204 -9.03 -7.79 -15.42
N VAL A 205 -9.09 -8.86 -16.21
CA VAL A 205 -9.06 -8.78 -17.67
C VAL A 205 -10.23 -7.93 -18.19
N TYR A 206 -11.43 -8.17 -17.68
CA TYR A 206 -12.61 -7.39 -18.06
C TYR A 206 -12.45 -5.90 -17.72
N VAL A 207 -11.98 -5.59 -16.51
CA VAL A 207 -11.73 -4.21 -16.08
C VAL A 207 -10.70 -3.53 -16.98
N LEU A 208 -9.58 -4.19 -17.28
CA LEU A 208 -8.51 -3.62 -18.13
C LEU A 208 -8.99 -3.29 -19.53
N PHE A 209 -9.83 -4.16 -20.12
CA PHE A 209 -10.34 -3.93 -21.47
C PHE A 209 -11.48 -2.91 -21.54
N ARG A 210 -12.25 -2.76 -20.44
CA ARG A 210 -13.42 -1.88 -20.38
C ARG A 210 -13.23 -0.66 -19.47
N LYS A 211 -11.99 -0.34 -19.07
CA LYS A 211 -11.70 0.73 -18.07
C LYS A 211 -12.30 2.08 -18.44
N GLU A 212 -12.29 2.48 -19.74
CA GLU A 212 -12.88 3.75 -20.18
C GLU A 212 -14.40 3.71 -20.09
N ALA A 213 -15.02 2.62 -20.56
CA ALA A 213 -16.47 2.47 -20.48
C ALA A 213 -16.95 2.45 -19.02
N LEU A 214 -16.23 1.74 -18.14
CA LEU A 214 -16.50 1.73 -16.69
C LEU A 214 -16.32 3.12 -16.07
N ALA A 215 -15.28 3.85 -16.45
CA ALA A 215 -15.06 5.23 -15.98
C ALA A 215 -16.18 6.18 -16.42
N VAL A 216 -16.66 6.05 -17.68
CA VAL A 216 -17.80 6.83 -18.18
C VAL A 216 -19.08 6.46 -17.44
N GLN A 217 -19.35 5.16 -17.23
CA GLN A 217 -20.52 4.71 -16.46
C GLN A 217 -20.45 5.25 -15.02
N GLY A 218 -19.30 5.14 -14.34
CA GLY A 218 -19.12 5.69 -13.01
C GLY A 218 -19.34 7.21 -12.96
N LYS A 219 -18.84 7.96 -13.94
CA LYS A 219 -19.10 9.40 -14.05
C LYS A 219 -20.59 9.69 -14.22
N LYS A 220 -21.29 8.97 -15.13
CA LYS A 220 -22.74 9.13 -15.31
C LYS A 220 -23.53 8.92 -14.02
N VAL A 221 -23.18 7.89 -13.25
CA VAL A 221 -23.81 7.63 -11.94
C VAL A 221 -23.53 8.77 -10.96
N LEU A 222 -22.29 9.25 -10.89
CA LEU A 222 -21.94 10.36 -10.01
C LEU A 222 -22.73 11.64 -10.36
N TYR A 223 -22.74 12.01 -11.64
CA TYR A 223 -23.48 13.20 -12.08
C TYR A 223 -25.00 13.06 -11.98
N ALA A 224 -25.55 11.84 -11.98
CA ALA A 224 -26.97 11.60 -11.76
C ALA A 224 -27.38 11.70 -10.28
N LEU A 225 -26.46 11.39 -9.35
CA LEU A 225 -26.77 11.30 -7.92
C LEU A 225 -26.35 12.55 -7.12
N PHE A 226 -25.32 13.27 -7.56
CA PHE A 226 -24.70 14.34 -6.80
C PHE A 226 -24.61 15.65 -7.60
N PRO A 227 -24.64 16.82 -6.95
CA PRO A 227 -24.43 18.12 -7.59
C PRO A 227 -22.98 18.28 -8.06
N ASP A 228 -22.76 19.15 -9.04
CA ASP A 228 -21.49 19.32 -9.75
C ASP A 228 -20.30 19.57 -8.83
N HIS A 229 -20.48 20.43 -7.81
CA HIS A 229 -19.40 20.73 -6.85
C HIS A 229 -18.94 19.51 -6.03
N VAL A 230 -19.84 18.52 -5.77
CA VAL A 230 -19.51 17.25 -5.11
C VAL A 230 -18.81 16.33 -6.10
N ASN A 231 -19.29 16.28 -7.35
CA ASN A 231 -18.70 15.46 -8.41
C ASN A 231 -17.25 15.84 -8.69
N GLU A 232 -16.97 17.15 -8.80
CA GLU A 232 -15.59 17.62 -8.99
C GLU A 232 -14.66 17.18 -7.85
N ARG A 233 -15.13 17.27 -6.59
CA ARG A 233 -14.34 16.80 -5.44
C ARG A 233 -14.08 15.29 -5.49
N ILE A 234 -15.12 14.51 -5.76
CA ILE A 234 -15.01 13.04 -5.86
C ILE A 234 -14.04 12.66 -6.98
N LEU A 235 -14.20 13.25 -8.17
CA LEU A 235 -13.32 12.99 -9.31
C LEU A 235 -11.87 13.41 -9.04
N LYS A 236 -11.66 14.51 -8.31
CA LYS A 236 -10.33 14.94 -7.86
C LYS A 236 -9.69 13.89 -6.94
N VAL A 237 -10.46 13.35 -5.98
CA VAL A 237 -9.99 12.29 -5.07
C VAL A 237 -9.60 11.04 -5.86
N PHE A 238 -10.45 10.59 -6.81
CA PHE A 238 -10.12 9.43 -7.64
C PHE A 238 -8.87 9.66 -8.50
N SER A 239 -8.73 10.84 -9.10
CA SER A 239 -7.56 11.21 -9.89
C SER A 239 -6.28 11.23 -9.04
N LEU A 240 -6.34 11.83 -7.86
CA LEU A 240 -5.24 11.84 -6.89
C LEU A 240 -4.86 10.43 -6.47
N SER A 241 -5.85 9.61 -6.11
CA SER A 241 -5.64 8.22 -5.71
C SER A 241 -4.96 7.42 -6.83
N TYR A 242 -5.49 7.48 -8.05
CA TYR A 242 -4.90 6.81 -9.19
C TYR A 242 -3.43 7.21 -9.42
N LYS A 243 -3.14 8.50 -9.37
CA LYS A 243 -1.78 9.02 -9.54
C LYS A 243 -0.84 8.55 -8.42
N THR A 244 -1.28 8.67 -7.18
CA THR A 244 -0.48 8.28 -6.00
C THR A 244 -0.18 6.78 -6.00
N PHE A 245 -1.19 5.94 -6.18
CA PHE A 245 -1.02 4.49 -6.26
C PHE A 245 -0.14 4.06 -7.43
N SER A 246 -0.36 4.62 -8.64
CA SER A 246 0.47 4.32 -9.81
C SER A 246 1.92 4.71 -9.62
N ASN A 247 2.18 5.87 -9.04
CA ASN A 247 3.55 6.32 -8.79
C ASN A 247 4.22 5.47 -7.71
N PHE A 248 3.50 5.12 -6.66
CA PHE A 248 4.00 4.24 -5.61
C PHE A 248 4.42 2.88 -6.16
N ILE A 249 3.54 2.21 -6.93
CA ILE A 249 3.86 0.90 -7.51
C ILE A 249 5.07 0.98 -8.44
N ARG A 250 5.14 2.03 -9.29
CA ARG A 250 6.30 2.24 -10.16
C ARG A 250 7.58 2.43 -9.36
N GLY A 251 7.52 3.26 -8.31
CA GLY A 251 8.64 3.51 -7.41
C GLY A 251 9.11 2.22 -6.75
N GLN A 252 8.17 1.44 -6.21
CA GLN A 252 8.47 0.19 -5.49
C GLN A 252 9.11 -0.87 -6.39
N VAL A 253 8.59 -1.05 -7.61
CA VAL A 253 9.19 -1.97 -8.58
C VAL A 253 10.58 -1.49 -9.01
N LEU A 254 10.76 -0.20 -9.26
CA LEU A 254 12.05 0.37 -9.63
C LEU A 254 13.07 0.23 -8.50
N GLU A 255 12.68 0.50 -7.27
CA GLU A 255 13.50 0.30 -6.06
C GLU A 255 13.95 -1.16 -5.93
N ALA A 256 13.00 -2.11 -6.04
CA ALA A 256 13.30 -3.54 -5.97
C ALA A 256 14.34 -3.97 -7.02
N CYS A 257 14.21 -3.46 -8.26
CA CYS A 257 15.17 -3.73 -9.33
C CYS A 257 16.56 -3.11 -9.02
N ILE A 258 16.61 -1.88 -8.53
CA ILE A 258 17.86 -1.21 -8.17
C ILE A 258 18.56 -1.94 -7.02
N LEU A 259 17.81 -2.31 -5.97
CA LEU A 259 18.35 -3.06 -4.83
C LEU A 259 18.89 -4.41 -5.28
N GLY A 260 18.10 -5.19 -6.00
CA GLY A 260 18.56 -6.49 -6.52
C GLY A 260 19.85 -6.37 -7.32
N LEU A 261 19.91 -5.40 -8.24
CA LEU A 261 21.10 -5.18 -9.06
C LEU A 261 22.29 -4.72 -8.21
N MET A 262 22.09 -3.83 -7.27
CA MET A 262 23.13 -3.32 -6.36
C MET A 262 23.72 -4.44 -5.52
N PHE A 263 22.87 -5.29 -4.91
CA PHE A 263 23.31 -6.46 -4.16
C PHE A 263 24.03 -7.47 -5.04
N PHE A 264 23.49 -7.76 -6.23
CA PHE A 264 24.13 -8.67 -7.19
C PHE A 264 25.55 -8.22 -7.56
N ILE A 265 25.70 -6.97 -7.97
CA ILE A 265 26.99 -6.40 -8.37
C ILE A 265 27.98 -6.44 -7.19
N THR A 266 27.56 -5.98 -6.03
CA THR A 266 28.44 -5.88 -4.86
C THR A 266 28.85 -7.27 -4.36
N MET A 267 27.91 -8.21 -4.26
CA MET A 267 28.22 -9.59 -3.86
C MET A 267 29.15 -10.28 -4.86
N THR A 268 28.99 -10.01 -6.15
CA THR A 268 29.89 -10.56 -7.19
C THR A 268 31.30 -10.00 -7.07
N ILE A 269 31.44 -8.68 -6.83
CA ILE A 269 32.74 -8.04 -6.60
C ILE A 269 33.44 -8.64 -5.38
N PHE A 270 32.73 -8.84 -4.27
CA PHE A 270 33.27 -9.45 -3.05
C PHE A 270 33.36 -10.98 -3.13
N ARG A 271 32.99 -11.58 -4.26
CA ARG A 271 32.99 -13.04 -4.49
C ARG A 271 32.24 -13.81 -3.40
N LEU A 272 31.14 -13.25 -2.93
CA LEU A 272 30.27 -13.90 -1.95
C LEU A 272 29.44 -15.03 -2.59
N PRO A 273 29.21 -16.14 -1.87
CA PRO A 273 28.38 -17.23 -2.37
C PRO A 273 26.93 -16.80 -2.56
N TYR A 274 26.22 -17.49 -3.44
CA TYR A 274 24.80 -17.29 -3.70
C TYR A 274 24.41 -15.87 -4.15
N ALA A 275 25.29 -15.13 -4.83
CA ALA A 275 25.08 -13.73 -5.19
C ALA A 275 23.77 -13.50 -5.96
N ILE A 276 23.44 -14.35 -6.95
CA ILE A 276 22.21 -14.24 -7.72
C ILE A 276 20.99 -14.55 -6.85
N LEU A 277 21.04 -15.62 -6.05
CA LEU A 277 19.93 -16.02 -5.18
C LEU A 277 19.61 -14.92 -4.17
N CYS A 278 20.63 -14.42 -3.46
CA CYS A 278 20.45 -13.36 -2.47
C CYS A 278 19.93 -12.06 -3.11
N ALA A 279 20.46 -11.69 -4.28
CA ALA A 279 20.02 -10.51 -5.00
C ALA A 279 18.55 -10.61 -5.44
N VAL A 280 18.13 -11.74 -5.99
CA VAL A 280 16.75 -11.97 -6.40
C VAL A 280 15.83 -12.04 -5.18
N LEU A 281 16.26 -12.69 -4.11
CA LEU A 281 15.51 -12.77 -2.86
C LEU A 281 15.29 -11.39 -2.25
N ILE A 282 16.35 -10.57 -2.17
CA ILE A 282 16.27 -9.19 -1.68
C ILE A 282 15.37 -8.35 -2.59
N ALA A 283 15.48 -8.48 -3.92
CA ALA A 283 14.62 -7.77 -4.86
C ALA A 283 13.13 -8.12 -4.68
N ILE A 284 12.79 -9.39 -4.54
CA ILE A 284 11.41 -9.83 -4.35
C ILE A 284 10.87 -9.36 -3.00
N THR A 285 11.64 -9.54 -1.94
CA THR A 285 11.21 -9.11 -0.60
C THR A 285 11.14 -7.60 -0.49
N ALA A 286 12.00 -6.84 -1.17
CA ALA A 286 11.98 -5.37 -1.21
C ALA A 286 10.67 -4.79 -1.76
N LEU A 287 9.84 -5.59 -2.44
CA LEU A 287 8.47 -5.17 -2.76
C LEU A 287 7.63 -4.88 -1.51
N ILE A 288 8.01 -5.40 -0.34
CA ILE A 288 7.41 -5.05 0.96
C ILE A 288 8.14 -3.80 1.48
N PRO A 289 7.49 -2.63 1.56
CA PRO A 289 8.16 -1.39 1.94
C PRO A 289 8.85 -1.50 3.31
N ILE A 290 10.06 -0.98 3.42
CA ILE A 290 10.90 -0.93 4.64
C ILE A 290 11.34 -2.32 5.11
N PHE A 291 10.41 -3.24 5.36
CA PHE A 291 10.73 -4.55 5.94
C PHE A 291 11.34 -5.53 4.93
N GLY A 292 11.05 -5.36 3.65
CA GLY A 292 11.41 -6.33 2.62
C GLY A 292 12.91 -6.54 2.49
N ALA A 293 13.69 -5.48 2.42
CA ALA A 293 15.13 -5.56 2.31
C ALA A 293 15.76 -6.25 3.54
N PHE A 294 15.25 -5.96 4.75
CA PHE A 294 15.73 -6.62 5.98
C PHE A 294 15.36 -8.10 6.02
N LEU A 295 14.15 -8.48 5.57
CA LEU A 295 13.78 -9.88 5.43
C LEU A 295 14.69 -10.62 4.46
N GLY A 296 14.86 -10.07 3.26
CA GLY A 296 15.75 -10.66 2.25
C GLY A 296 17.21 -10.74 2.71
N GLY A 297 17.71 -9.67 3.35
CA GLY A 297 19.04 -9.62 3.93
C GLY A 297 19.25 -10.61 5.05
N GLY A 298 18.26 -10.76 5.95
CA GLY A 298 18.30 -11.75 7.03
C GLY A 298 18.35 -13.19 6.52
N ILE A 299 17.46 -13.54 5.57
CA ILE A 299 17.46 -14.87 4.94
C ILE A 299 18.77 -15.10 4.19
N SER A 300 19.27 -14.09 3.44
CA SER A 300 20.54 -14.19 2.73
C SER A 300 21.72 -14.38 3.67
N THR A 301 21.71 -13.70 4.83
CA THR A 301 22.74 -13.90 5.87
C THR A 301 22.74 -15.35 6.38
N LEU A 302 21.56 -15.90 6.66
CA LEU A 302 21.41 -17.30 7.10
C LEU A 302 21.92 -18.28 6.02
N LEU A 303 21.60 -18.03 4.74
CA LEU A 303 22.10 -18.84 3.62
C LEU A 303 23.62 -18.81 3.53
N ILE A 304 24.24 -17.65 3.62
CA ILE A 304 25.71 -17.51 3.54
C ILE A 304 26.38 -18.12 4.78
N LEU A 305 25.73 -18.04 5.93
CA LEU A 305 26.21 -18.63 7.19
C LEU A 305 26.38 -20.16 7.07
N THR A 306 25.60 -20.85 6.25
CA THR A 306 25.73 -22.28 6.00
C THR A 306 27.02 -22.64 5.25
N VAL A 307 27.64 -21.67 4.55
CA VAL A 307 28.92 -21.86 3.82
C VAL A 307 30.10 -21.46 4.69
N SER A 308 30.03 -20.26 5.27
CA SER A 308 31.13 -19.75 6.10
C SER A 308 30.67 -18.60 6.99
N PRO A 309 30.88 -18.69 8.30
CA PRO A 309 30.60 -17.61 9.22
C PRO A 309 31.31 -16.30 8.90
N LYS A 310 32.56 -16.38 8.40
CA LYS A 310 33.35 -15.20 7.99
C LYS A 310 32.67 -14.46 6.82
N LEU A 311 32.20 -15.21 5.83
CA LEU A 311 31.53 -14.63 4.67
C LEU A 311 30.16 -14.04 5.06
N ALA A 312 29.47 -14.64 6.01
CA ALA A 312 28.21 -14.11 6.55
C ALA A 312 28.43 -12.76 7.27
N LEU A 313 29.50 -12.62 8.04
CA LEU A 313 29.88 -11.34 8.65
C LEU A 313 30.24 -10.26 7.62
N ILE A 314 30.99 -10.63 6.57
CA ILE A 314 31.30 -9.72 5.47
C ILE A 314 30.02 -9.28 4.75
N PHE A 315 29.10 -10.23 4.48
CA PHE A 315 27.81 -9.92 3.89
C PHE A 315 26.98 -8.99 4.78
N MET A 316 26.93 -9.26 6.09
CA MET A 316 26.17 -8.43 7.04
C MET A 316 26.73 -6.98 7.07
N ALA A 317 28.05 -6.82 7.12
CA ALA A 317 28.68 -5.51 7.08
C ALA A 317 28.37 -4.79 5.74
N MET A 318 28.49 -5.50 4.63
CA MET A 318 28.13 -5.01 3.30
C MET A 318 26.66 -4.63 3.23
N PHE A 319 25.76 -5.48 3.73
CA PHE A 319 24.33 -5.25 3.77
C PHE A 319 24.00 -3.95 4.51
N LEU A 320 24.57 -3.73 5.70
CA LEU A 320 24.33 -2.50 6.48
C LEU A 320 24.77 -1.24 5.73
N VAL A 321 25.92 -1.31 5.01
CA VAL A 321 26.39 -0.18 4.19
C VAL A 321 25.45 0.08 3.02
N LEU A 322 25.07 -0.96 2.27
CA LEU A 322 24.15 -0.83 1.14
C LEU A 322 22.77 -0.34 1.59
N GLN A 323 22.31 -0.78 2.76
CA GLN A 323 21.05 -0.32 3.35
C GLN A 323 21.10 1.18 3.70
N GLN A 324 22.26 1.70 4.17
CA GLN A 324 22.42 3.14 4.39
C GLN A 324 22.38 3.94 3.07
N ILE A 325 22.94 3.39 2.00
CA ILE A 325 22.88 4.00 0.66
C ILE A 325 21.42 4.00 0.15
N GLU A 326 20.72 2.90 0.31
CA GLU A 326 19.32 2.77 -0.05
C GLU A 326 18.46 3.81 0.67
N VAL A 327 18.47 3.83 2.01
CA VAL A 327 17.63 4.71 2.83
C VAL A 327 17.91 6.20 2.58
N LYS A 328 19.20 6.58 2.37
CA LYS A 328 19.60 7.98 2.23
C LYS A 328 19.58 8.50 0.80
N LEU A 329 19.85 7.65 -0.19
CA LEU A 329 19.99 8.07 -1.58
C LEU A 329 18.88 7.50 -2.47
N ILE A 330 18.64 6.18 -2.46
CA ILE A 330 17.75 5.54 -3.42
C ILE A 330 16.28 5.79 -3.06
N TYR A 331 15.89 5.46 -1.83
CA TYR A 331 14.51 5.55 -1.38
C TYR A 331 13.89 6.96 -1.54
N PRO A 332 14.56 8.07 -1.12
CA PRO A 332 13.99 9.39 -1.27
C PRO A 332 13.77 9.82 -2.72
N HIS A 333 14.64 9.38 -3.63
CA HIS A 333 14.57 9.75 -5.04
C HIS A 333 13.59 8.89 -5.84
N VAL A 334 13.46 7.61 -5.50
CA VAL A 334 12.66 6.64 -6.26
C VAL A 334 11.23 6.57 -5.72
N VAL A 335 11.07 6.37 -4.42
CA VAL A 335 9.77 6.17 -3.77
C VAL A 335 9.29 7.42 -3.05
N GLY A 336 10.15 8.07 -2.27
CA GLY A 336 9.79 9.16 -1.37
C GLY A 336 9.16 10.36 -2.08
N SER A 337 9.68 10.77 -3.24
CA SER A 337 9.10 11.84 -4.06
C SER A 337 7.72 11.49 -4.64
N SER A 338 7.45 10.20 -4.79
CA SER A 338 6.22 9.69 -5.40
C SER A 338 5.02 9.63 -4.44
N VAL A 339 5.29 9.50 -3.14
CA VAL A 339 4.26 9.29 -2.10
C VAL A 339 3.96 10.60 -1.35
N GLY A 340 4.96 11.47 -1.15
CA GLY A 340 4.79 12.75 -0.45
C GLY A 340 4.31 12.63 1.00
N LEU A 341 4.52 11.46 1.62
CA LEU A 341 4.08 11.13 2.97
C LEU A 341 5.29 11.22 3.94
N PRO A 342 5.21 11.92 5.06
CA PRO A 342 6.25 11.90 6.09
C PRO A 342 6.50 10.48 6.62
N GLY A 343 7.76 10.14 6.92
CA GLY A 343 8.18 8.77 7.28
C GLY A 343 7.39 8.15 8.44
N ILE A 344 6.98 8.95 9.43
CA ILE A 344 6.17 8.47 10.55
C ILE A 344 4.81 7.92 10.09
N TRP A 345 4.18 8.53 9.08
CA TRP A 345 2.93 8.06 8.52
C TRP A 345 3.11 6.84 7.62
N VAL A 346 4.29 6.70 7.00
CA VAL A 346 4.66 5.48 6.28
C VAL A 346 4.75 4.31 7.25
N LEU A 347 5.44 4.48 8.38
CA LEU A 347 5.53 3.46 9.43
C LEU A 347 4.15 3.09 9.97
N PHE A 348 3.30 4.07 10.27
CA PHE A 348 1.91 3.84 10.68
C PHE A 348 1.13 3.03 9.63
N ALA A 349 1.21 3.42 8.36
CA ALA A 349 0.51 2.74 7.27
C ALA A 349 0.94 1.28 7.12
N ILE A 350 2.25 1.00 7.22
CA ILE A 350 2.80 -0.36 7.12
C ILE A 350 2.36 -1.21 8.32
N THR A 351 2.41 -0.66 9.53
CA THR A 351 2.02 -1.40 10.75
C THR A 351 0.54 -1.75 10.71
N VAL A 352 -0.33 -0.76 10.48
CA VAL A 352 -1.79 -0.99 10.42
C VAL A 352 -2.16 -1.87 9.22
N GLY A 353 -1.59 -1.59 8.05
CA GLY A 353 -1.85 -2.38 6.86
C GLY A 353 -1.39 -3.83 7.01
N GLY A 354 -0.22 -4.03 7.61
CA GLY A 354 0.35 -5.35 7.89
C GLY A 354 -0.53 -6.19 8.80
N GLU A 355 -1.07 -5.59 9.87
CA GLU A 355 -1.97 -6.27 10.81
C GLU A 355 -3.32 -6.62 10.17
N LEU A 356 -3.87 -5.74 9.34
CA LEU A 356 -5.20 -5.93 8.74
C LEU A 356 -5.22 -6.92 7.57
N LEU A 357 -4.25 -6.82 6.66
CA LEU A 357 -4.25 -7.55 5.37
C LEU A 357 -2.88 -8.17 5.03
N GLY A 358 -1.96 -8.26 6.00
CA GLY A 358 -0.62 -8.78 5.76
C GLY A 358 0.18 -7.95 4.76
N VAL A 359 0.98 -8.61 3.93
CA VAL A 359 1.84 -7.97 2.92
C VAL A 359 1.02 -7.12 1.93
N ALA A 360 -0.15 -7.60 1.50
CA ALA A 360 -1.03 -6.84 0.61
C ALA A 360 -1.51 -5.55 1.28
N GLY A 361 -1.79 -5.60 2.58
CA GLY A 361 -2.15 -4.41 3.36
C GLY A 361 -1.03 -3.39 3.41
N MET A 362 0.22 -3.79 3.63
CA MET A 362 1.37 -2.88 3.62
C MET A 362 1.47 -2.11 2.30
N LEU A 363 1.29 -2.79 1.18
CA LEU A 363 1.33 -2.20 -0.16
C LEU A 363 0.15 -1.25 -0.45
N ILE A 364 -1.03 -1.53 0.09
CA ILE A 364 -2.24 -0.73 -0.13
C ILE A 364 -2.29 0.47 0.81
N PHE A 365 -1.95 0.28 2.09
CA PHE A 365 -2.12 1.32 3.11
C PHE A 365 -1.13 2.47 2.95
N VAL A 366 0.07 2.25 2.43
CA VAL A 366 1.04 3.34 2.21
C VAL A 366 0.49 4.39 1.23
N PRO A 367 0.08 4.06 0.00
CA PRO A 367 -0.52 5.05 -0.89
C PRO A 367 -1.90 5.53 -0.41
N LEU A 368 -2.67 4.71 0.30
CA LEU A 368 -3.94 5.12 0.90
C LEU A 368 -3.73 6.23 1.94
N CYS A 369 -2.82 6.03 2.89
CA CYS A 369 -2.45 7.06 3.86
C CYS A 369 -1.89 8.32 3.19
N SER A 370 -1.15 8.17 2.09
CA SER A 370 -0.67 9.31 1.30
C SER A 370 -1.81 10.15 0.73
N VAL A 371 -2.81 9.50 0.15
CA VAL A 371 -4.02 10.19 -0.36
C VAL A 371 -4.77 10.87 0.78
N LEU A 372 -5.02 10.16 1.88
CA LEU A 372 -5.71 10.72 3.05
C LEU A 372 -4.94 11.92 3.64
N TYR A 373 -3.63 11.81 3.77
CA TYR A 373 -2.76 12.88 4.25
C TYR A 373 -2.81 14.10 3.31
N ALA A 374 -2.75 13.89 1.99
CA ALA A 374 -2.83 14.96 1.02
C ALA A 374 -4.18 15.70 1.08
N LEU A 375 -5.29 14.96 1.17
CA LEU A 375 -6.63 15.52 1.31
C LEU A 375 -6.81 16.25 2.64
N PHE A 376 -6.34 15.66 3.74
CA PHE A 376 -6.38 16.28 5.06
C PHE A 376 -5.55 17.57 5.10
N ARG A 377 -4.35 17.53 4.53
CA ARG A 377 -3.49 18.70 4.40
C ARG A 377 -4.18 19.82 3.60
N GLU A 378 -4.78 19.48 2.46
CA GLU A 378 -5.53 20.45 1.66
C GLU A 378 -6.71 21.04 2.46
N PHE A 379 -7.47 20.22 3.16
CA PHE A 379 -8.57 20.66 4.02
C PHE A 379 -8.09 21.63 5.10
N VAL A 380 -7.01 21.29 5.80
CA VAL A 380 -6.44 22.13 6.87
C VAL A 380 -5.97 23.48 6.31
N TYR A 381 -5.21 23.48 5.19
CA TYR A 381 -4.74 24.72 4.59
C TYR A 381 -5.87 25.62 4.08
N ASN A 382 -6.91 25.05 3.48
CA ASN A 382 -8.10 25.78 3.07
C ASN A 382 -8.80 26.41 4.28
N ARG A 383 -8.92 25.66 5.37
CA ARG A 383 -9.56 26.14 6.60
C ARG A 383 -8.75 27.22 7.30
N LEU A 384 -7.43 27.14 7.29
CA LEU A 384 -6.55 28.19 7.79
C LEU A 384 -6.68 29.48 6.95
N ALA A 385 -6.75 29.33 5.62
CA ALA A 385 -6.94 30.46 4.71
C ALA A 385 -8.31 31.13 4.91
N GLU A 386 -9.39 30.36 5.05
CA GLU A 386 -10.73 30.88 5.36
C GLU A 386 -10.75 31.65 6.68
N ARG A 387 -10.03 31.17 7.71
CA ARG A 387 -9.94 31.82 9.01
C ARG A 387 -8.89 32.92 9.08
N GLN A 388 -8.21 33.23 7.97
CA GLN A 388 -7.13 34.22 7.90
C GLN A 388 -6.04 34.04 8.96
N VAL A 389 -5.76 32.79 9.34
CA VAL A 389 -4.70 32.48 10.31
C VAL A 389 -3.35 32.66 9.64
N THR A 390 -2.55 33.59 10.17
CA THR A 390 -1.20 33.88 9.65
C THR A 390 -0.23 32.75 10.02
N PRO A 391 0.76 32.46 9.12
CA PRO A 391 1.77 31.41 9.37
C PRO A 391 2.54 31.56 10.68
N ASP A 392 2.69 32.78 11.20
CA ASP A 392 3.41 33.06 12.46
C ASP A 392 2.79 32.37 13.69
N LYS A 393 1.50 31.99 13.61
CA LYS A 393 0.79 31.33 14.74
C LYS A 393 1.08 29.84 14.83
N TRP A 394 1.51 29.20 13.72
CA TRP A 394 1.71 27.74 13.66
C TRP A 394 3.07 27.32 13.13
N ALA A 395 3.81 28.22 12.47
CA ALA A 395 5.16 27.91 12.02
C ALA A 395 6.12 27.91 13.22
N VAL A 396 6.79 26.81 13.43
CA VAL A 396 7.92 26.76 14.38
C VAL A 396 9.03 27.63 13.81
N LYS A 397 9.37 28.74 14.48
CA LYS A 397 10.55 29.52 14.13
C LYS A 397 11.77 28.60 14.23
N PRO A 398 12.54 28.39 13.15
CA PRO A 398 13.74 27.60 13.24
C PRO A 398 14.67 28.22 14.29
N PRO A 399 15.37 27.41 15.14
CA PRO A 399 16.39 27.92 16.03
C PRO A 399 17.38 28.78 15.20
N GLU A 400 17.86 29.87 15.75
CA GLU A 400 18.69 30.87 15.03
C GLU A 400 19.93 30.30 14.32
N ALA A 401 20.38 29.11 14.73
CA ALA A 401 21.47 28.37 14.10
C ALA A 401 21.11 27.63 12.78
N ALA A 402 19.82 27.52 12.43
CA ALA A 402 19.35 26.80 11.24
C ALA A 402 18.94 27.75 10.08
N ARG A 403 19.50 28.94 10.01
CA ARG A 403 19.34 29.86 8.89
C ARG A 403 20.18 29.44 7.66
N GLY A 404 19.81 28.26 7.10
CA GLY A 404 20.09 27.97 5.72
C GLY A 404 18.90 28.47 4.90
N GLU A 405 19.16 29.37 3.96
CA GLU A 405 18.31 30.07 3.00
C GLU A 405 16.81 30.25 3.33
N PRO A 406 16.30 31.46 3.33
CA PRO A 406 14.89 31.73 3.62
C PRO A 406 14.03 30.98 2.59
N ILE A 407 13.13 30.14 3.09
CA ILE A 407 12.01 29.62 2.28
C ILE A 407 11.38 30.87 1.63
N LYS A 408 11.44 30.96 0.29
CA LYS A 408 10.78 32.03 -0.46
C LYS A 408 9.28 32.00 -0.15
N VAL A 409 8.90 32.72 0.88
CA VAL A 409 7.49 33.02 1.15
C VAL A 409 7.04 33.86 -0.04
N VAL A 410 6.25 33.28 -0.91
CA VAL A 410 5.65 34.00 -2.03
C VAL A 410 4.84 35.15 -1.43
N LYS A 411 5.27 36.39 -1.68
CA LYS A 411 4.58 37.54 -1.14
C LYS A 411 3.11 37.50 -1.58
N PRO A 412 2.16 37.99 -0.74
CA PRO A 412 0.74 37.95 -1.06
C PRO A 412 0.40 38.58 -2.42
N GLU A 413 1.21 39.55 -2.88
CA GLU A 413 1.09 40.18 -4.18
C GLU A 413 1.49 39.26 -5.34
N GLU A 414 2.57 38.49 -5.21
CA GLU A 414 2.97 37.49 -6.21
C GLU A 414 1.98 36.33 -6.29
N ALA A 415 1.37 35.96 -5.15
CA ALA A 415 0.30 34.95 -5.13
C ALA A 415 -0.96 35.45 -5.85
N LYS A 416 -1.33 36.73 -5.66
CA LYS A 416 -2.44 37.38 -6.40
C LYS A 416 -2.15 37.44 -7.89
N GLU A 417 -0.94 37.84 -8.28
CA GLU A 417 -0.53 37.92 -9.68
C GLU A 417 -0.52 36.57 -10.37
N ARG A 418 -0.04 35.49 -9.66
CA ARG A 418 -0.12 34.11 -10.16
C ARG A 418 -1.57 33.64 -10.30
N LEU A 419 -2.44 34.01 -9.37
CA LEU A 419 -3.87 33.68 -9.42
C LEU A 419 -4.57 34.38 -10.57
N GLN A 420 -4.19 35.65 -10.84
CA GLN A 420 -4.72 36.42 -11.95
C GLN A 420 -4.27 35.82 -13.29
N LYS A 421 -2.98 35.49 -13.45
CA LYS A 421 -2.44 34.82 -14.64
C LYS A 421 -3.08 33.45 -14.87
N LEU A 422 -3.42 32.74 -13.78
CA LEU A 422 -4.15 31.47 -13.86
C LEU A 422 -5.61 31.65 -14.30
N LYS A 423 -6.28 32.72 -13.84
CA LYS A 423 -7.64 33.06 -14.28
C LYS A 423 -7.65 33.49 -15.75
N GLU A 424 -6.68 34.28 -16.19
CA GLU A 424 -6.54 34.69 -17.60
C GLU A 424 -6.23 33.49 -18.52
N ARG A 425 -5.37 32.55 -18.08
CA ARG A 425 -5.13 31.29 -18.81
C ARG A 425 -6.36 30.45 -18.92
N LYS A 426 -7.16 30.34 -17.85
CA LYS A 426 -8.44 29.60 -17.86
C LYS A 426 -9.47 30.28 -18.77
N SER A 427 -9.56 31.60 -18.76
CA SER A 427 -10.45 32.37 -19.65
C SER A 427 -10.08 32.20 -21.13
N ARG A 428 -8.77 32.25 -21.46
CA ARG A 428 -8.28 32.01 -22.83
C ARG A 428 -8.51 30.56 -23.28
N ALA A 429 -8.34 29.60 -22.38
CA ALA A 429 -8.62 28.18 -22.67
C ALA A 429 -10.12 27.93 -22.86
N ALA A 430 -10.99 28.63 -22.14
CA ALA A 430 -12.44 28.55 -22.32
C ALA A 430 -12.86 29.19 -23.67
N ALA A 431 -12.34 30.36 -24.00
CA ALA A 431 -12.62 31.01 -25.28
C ALA A 431 -12.13 30.17 -26.49
N ALA A 432 -10.95 29.55 -26.39
CA ALA A 432 -10.45 28.62 -27.42
C ALA A 432 -11.28 27.32 -27.53
N ALA A 433 -11.90 26.86 -26.43
CA ALA A 433 -12.81 25.73 -26.45
C ALA A 433 -14.16 26.10 -27.11
N ASP A 434 -14.66 27.29 -26.87
CA ASP A 434 -15.89 27.79 -27.50
C ASP A 434 -15.69 28.02 -29.02
N GLU A 435 -14.55 28.60 -29.45
CA GLU A 435 -14.18 28.72 -30.87
C GLU A 435 -14.05 27.35 -31.57
N ALA A 436 -13.45 26.35 -30.88
CA ALA A 436 -13.34 25.01 -31.43
C ALA A 436 -14.70 24.32 -31.52
N GLN A 437 -15.63 24.65 -30.64
CA GLN A 437 -16.98 24.08 -30.63
C GLN A 437 -17.85 24.72 -31.73
N GLU A 438 -17.69 26.02 -31.98
CA GLU A 438 -18.34 26.73 -33.09
C GLU A 438 -17.82 26.25 -34.45
N SER A 439 -16.52 26.07 -34.59
CA SER A 439 -15.89 25.48 -35.80
C SER A 439 -16.34 24.04 -36.09
N ILE A 440 -16.63 23.24 -35.04
CA ILE A 440 -17.18 21.88 -35.21
C ILE A 440 -18.65 21.94 -35.61
N ALA A 441 -19.40 22.90 -35.11
CA ALA A 441 -20.81 23.11 -35.48
C ALA A 441 -20.94 23.50 -36.97
N ASP A 442 -20.07 24.41 -37.44
CA ASP A 442 -20.03 24.84 -38.85
C ASP A 442 -19.68 23.67 -39.79
N VAL A 443 -18.74 22.81 -39.40
CA VAL A 443 -18.40 21.59 -40.19
C VAL A 443 -19.52 20.56 -40.21
N VAL A 444 -20.29 20.46 -39.11
CA VAL A 444 -21.43 19.51 -39.04
C VAL A 444 -22.62 20.00 -39.89
N ASP A 445 -22.83 21.30 -39.97
CA ASP A 445 -23.88 21.85 -40.85
C ASP A 445 -23.48 21.78 -42.32
N ASP A 446 -22.22 21.97 -42.70
CA ASP A 446 -21.71 21.83 -44.06
C ASP A 446 -21.79 20.34 -44.59
N VAL A 447 -21.66 19.36 -43.68
CA VAL A 447 -21.82 17.94 -44.02
C VAL A 447 -23.30 17.54 -44.18
N ARG A 448 -24.22 18.32 -43.61
CA ARG A 448 -25.67 18.05 -43.62
C ARG A 448 -26.33 18.53 -44.92
N ASP A 449 -25.72 19.50 -45.59
CA ASP A 449 -26.23 20.11 -46.84
C ASP A 449 -25.63 19.55 -48.13
N THR A 450 -24.83 18.48 -48.08
CA THR A 450 -24.38 17.76 -49.26
C THR A 450 -25.47 16.80 -49.71
N PRO A 451 -26.09 16.98 -50.89
CA PRO A 451 -27.10 16.04 -51.40
C PRO A 451 -26.40 14.73 -51.75
N GLU A 452 -27.00 13.63 -51.30
CA GLU A 452 -26.65 12.29 -51.76
C GLU A 452 -26.86 12.17 -53.25
N GLU A 453 -25.79 12.00 -54.03
CA GLU A 453 -25.82 11.39 -55.37
C GLU A 453 -25.50 9.88 -55.32
#